data_9dc0459d239e736140276be275d33497
#
_entry.id   9dc0459d239e736140276be275d33497
#
_cell.length_a   1.000
_cell.length_b   1.000
_cell.length_c   1.000
_cell.angle_alpha   90.00
_cell.angle_beta   90.00
_cell.angle_gamma   90.00
#
_symmetry.space_group_name_H-M   'P 1'
#
loop_
_entity.id
_entity.type
_entity.pdbx_description
1 polymer ?
#
loop_
_entity_poly.entity_id
_entity_poly.type
_entity_poly.pdbx_seq_one_letter_code
_entity_poly.pdbx_strand_id
1 'polypeptide(L)'
;VARDGEMTKGGKSSMSGIANTPQPPYYAVIFTSERTEGDDGYEEMAKMMVELAVKQPGFLGVESVRGQDGIGITVSYWTSLEAIRNWKKHDWHQLAQKKGKADWYKRYALRVCYVERDSFFDRE
;
A
#
# COMPACT_ATOMS: atom_id res chain seq x y z
N VAL A 1 25.74 -2.13 2.93
CA VAL A 1 24.88 -1.57 1.92
C VAL A 1 24.03 -0.47 2.49
N ALA A 2 23.70 0.48 1.67
CA ALA A 2 22.93 1.63 2.09
C ALA A 2 21.63 1.27 2.80
N ARG A 3 21.13 0.08 2.56
CA ARG A 3 19.86 -0.35 3.15
C ARG A 3 19.84 -0.25 4.68
N ASP A 4 20.94 -0.55 5.33
CA ASP A 4 20.94 -0.50 6.80
C ASP A 4 20.68 0.91 7.33
N GLY A 5 21.26 1.90 6.69
CA GLY A 5 21.00 3.27 7.08
C GLY A 5 19.60 3.73 6.73
N GLU A 6 19.08 3.19 5.64
CA GLU A 6 17.77 3.57 5.18
C GLU A 6 16.67 3.12 6.13
N MET A 7 16.83 1.96 6.71
CA MET A 7 15.77 1.39 7.53
C MET A 7 15.42 2.29 8.71
N THR A 8 16.37 3.07 9.19
CA THR A 8 16.07 3.95 10.30
C THR A 8 15.15 5.09 9.92
N LYS A 9 15.01 5.35 8.62
CA LYS A 9 14.18 6.44 8.12
C LYS A 9 12.93 5.95 7.45
N GLY A 10 12.84 4.65 7.24
CA GLY A 10 11.81 4.09 6.39
C GLY A 10 10.41 4.42 6.82
N GLY A 11 10.16 4.38 8.13
CA GLY A 11 8.82 4.63 8.64
C GLY A 11 8.30 6.00 8.31
N LYS A 12 9.18 6.99 8.23
CA LYS A 12 8.75 8.36 7.96
C LYS A 12 8.41 8.60 6.51
N SER A 13 9.09 7.89 5.61
CA SER A 13 8.92 8.12 4.19
C SER A 13 7.98 7.13 3.53
N SER A 14 7.42 6.17 4.30
CA SER A 14 6.61 5.11 3.72
C SER A 14 5.35 5.62 3.05
N MET A 15 4.89 6.83 3.39
CA MET A 15 3.67 7.39 2.82
C MET A 15 3.92 8.26 1.60
N SER A 16 5.16 8.68 1.37
CA SER A 16 5.45 9.64 0.30
C SER A 16 6.84 9.42 -0.26
N GLY A 17 7.14 8.25 -0.70
CA GLY A 17 8.43 7.95 -1.28
C GLY A 17 8.60 6.46 -1.43
N ILE A 18 9.83 6.05 -1.65
CA ILE A 18 10.14 4.64 -1.81
C ILE A 18 10.15 3.98 -0.44
N ALA A 19 9.38 2.92 -0.29
CA ALA A 19 9.31 2.18 0.95
C ALA A 19 10.63 1.46 1.23
N ASN A 20 11.08 1.53 2.47
CA ASN A 20 12.29 0.82 2.89
C ASN A 20 11.89 -0.52 3.49
N THR A 21 11.96 -1.55 2.66
CA THR A 21 11.57 -2.89 3.07
C THR A 21 12.78 -3.65 3.63
N PRO A 22 12.53 -4.66 4.47
CA PRO A 22 13.64 -5.49 4.97
C PRO A 22 14.16 -6.41 3.89
N GLN A 23 15.11 -7.26 4.23
CA GLN A 23 15.64 -8.21 3.28
C GLN A 23 14.54 -9.15 2.78
N PRO A 24 14.51 -9.44 1.47
CA PRO A 24 13.54 -10.40 0.94
C PRO A 24 13.80 -11.81 1.52
N PRO A 25 12.81 -12.69 1.44
CA PRO A 25 11.57 -12.50 0.70
C PRO A 25 10.51 -11.80 1.52
N TYR A 26 9.57 -11.19 0.82
CA TYR A 26 8.36 -10.63 1.42
C TYR A 26 7.30 -10.57 0.32
N TYR A 27 6.16 -9.98 0.63
CA TYR A 27 5.04 -9.97 -0.30
C TYR A 27 4.62 -8.56 -0.62
N ALA A 28 4.05 -8.38 -1.80
CA ALA A 28 3.53 -7.09 -2.23
C ALA A 28 2.09 -7.26 -2.69
N VAL A 29 1.26 -6.30 -2.32
CA VAL A 29 -0.10 -6.21 -2.84
C VAL A 29 -0.14 -5.00 -3.75
N ILE A 30 -0.43 -5.23 -5.03
CA ILE A 30 -0.51 -4.15 -6.02
C ILE A 30 -1.98 -3.88 -6.28
N PHE A 31 -2.40 -2.66 -5.96
CA PHE A 31 -3.77 -2.21 -6.15
C PHE A 31 -3.76 -1.12 -7.21
N THR A 32 -4.24 -1.47 -8.41
CA THR A 32 -4.35 -0.52 -9.51
C THR A 32 -5.82 -0.17 -9.66
N SER A 33 -6.13 1.12 -9.65
CA SER A 33 -7.53 1.53 -9.64
C SER A 33 -7.76 2.75 -10.52
N GLU A 34 -8.99 2.88 -10.98
CA GLU A 34 -9.46 4.05 -11.72
C GLU A 34 -10.62 4.64 -10.94
N ARG A 35 -10.48 5.92 -10.56
CA ARG A 35 -11.46 6.61 -9.72
C ARG A 35 -12.67 7.09 -10.51
N THR A 36 -13.81 7.13 -9.81
CA THR A 36 -14.96 7.89 -10.27
C THR A 36 -14.70 9.38 -10.03
N GLU A 37 -15.56 10.23 -10.57
CA GLU A 37 -15.45 11.66 -10.33
C GLU A 37 -16.00 12.01 -8.95
N GLY A 38 -15.51 13.11 -8.39
CA GLY A 38 -15.92 13.54 -7.07
C GLY A 38 -15.16 12.81 -5.97
N ASP A 39 -15.31 13.29 -4.75
CA ASP A 39 -14.58 12.69 -3.65
C ASP A 39 -15.37 11.65 -2.88
N ASP A 40 -16.59 11.99 -2.48
CA ASP A 40 -17.49 11.09 -1.75
C ASP A 40 -16.83 10.44 -0.54
N GLY A 41 -15.94 11.18 0.15
CA GLY A 41 -15.27 10.67 1.33
C GLY A 41 -14.05 9.81 1.05
N TYR A 42 -13.64 9.74 -0.21
CA TYR A 42 -12.53 8.88 -0.60
C TYR A 42 -11.21 9.26 0.08
N GLU A 43 -10.85 10.53 0.03
CA GLU A 43 -9.54 10.95 0.54
C GLU A 43 -9.42 10.67 2.04
N GLU A 44 -10.48 10.94 2.76
CA GLU A 44 -10.47 10.72 4.20
C GLU A 44 -10.37 9.23 4.53
N MET A 45 -11.13 8.41 3.82
CA MET A 45 -11.05 6.96 4.03
C MET A 45 -9.71 6.40 3.60
N ALA A 46 -9.16 6.87 2.49
CA ALA A 46 -7.86 6.40 2.04
C ALA A 46 -6.78 6.71 3.06
N LYS A 47 -6.82 7.90 3.64
CA LYS A 47 -5.87 8.29 4.67
C LYS A 47 -6.00 7.40 5.90
N MET A 48 -7.25 7.14 6.32
CA MET A 48 -7.50 6.29 7.48
C MET A 48 -7.01 4.87 7.21
N MET A 49 -7.20 4.37 5.99
CA MET A 49 -6.75 3.01 5.65
C MET A 49 -5.24 2.89 5.78
N VAL A 50 -4.49 3.89 5.35
CA VAL A 50 -3.04 3.85 5.50
C VAL A 50 -2.66 3.87 6.97
N GLU A 51 -3.30 4.73 7.76
CA GLU A 51 -3.01 4.82 9.19
C GLU A 51 -3.27 3.51 9.91
N LEU A 52 -4.34 2.82 9.53
CA LEU A 52 -4.66 1.53 10.13
C LEU A 52 -3.75 0.42 9.64
N ALA A 53 -3.42 0.43 8.35
CA ALA A 53 -2.55 -0.59 7.78
C ALA A 53 -1.16 -0.57 8.43
N VAL A 54 -0.65 0.62 8.69
CA VAL A 54 0.68 0.78 9.29
C VAL A 54 0.77 0.07 10.64
N LYS A 55 -0.35 -0.05 11.34
CA LYS A 55 -0.38 -0.67 12.66
C LYS A 55 -0.60 -2.18 12.61
N GLN A 56 -0.83 -2.75 11.43
CA GLN A 56 -1.12 -4.18 11.34
C GLN A 56 0.15 -5.01 11.46
N PRO A 57 0.04 -6.17 12.12
CA PRO A 57 1.19 -7.09 12.16
C PRO A 57 1.58 -7.49 10.75
N GLY A 58 2.87 -7.44 10.47
CA GLY A 58 3.39 -7.83 9.18
C GLY A 58 3.42 -6.73 8.13
N PHE A 59 2.93 -5.55 8.44
CA PHE A 59 3.02 -4.42 7.51
C PHE A 59 4.47 -3.96 7.39
N LEU A 60 4.96 -3.77 6.16
CA LEU A 60 6.34 -3.37 5.91
C LEU A 60 6.49 -2.02 5.25
N GLY A 61 5.47 -1.56 4.53
CA GLY A 61 5.56 -0.27 3.87
C GLY A 61 4.49 -0.11 2.80
N VAL A 62 4.41 1.10 2.27
CA VAL A 62 3.42 1.41 1.23
C VAL A 62 3.96 2.51 0.32
N GLU A 63 3.63 2.38 -0.95
CA GLU A 63 3.93 3.39 -1.97
C GLU A 63 2.66 3.63 -2.76
N SER A 64 2.38 4.90 -3.10
CA SER A 64 1.14 5.20 -3.79
C SER A 64 1.30 6.42 -4.67
N VAL A 65 0.73 6.36 -5.85
CA VAL A 65 0.73 7.47 -6.78
C VAL A 65 -0.58 7.42 -7.58
N ARG A 66 -1.13 8.60 -7.87
CA ARG A 66 -2.34 8.69 -8.69
C ARG A 66 -2.17 9.84 -9.67
N GLY A 67 -2.44 9.56 -10.93
CA GLY A 67 -2.35 10.56 -11.98
C GLY A 67 -3.61 11.41 -12.07
N GLN A 68 -3.50 12.48 -12.84
CA GLN A 68 -4.64 13.38 -13.05
C GLN A 68 -5.77 12.71 -13.82
N ASP A 69 -5.46 11.63 -14.53
CA ASP A 69 -6.46 10.87 -15.27
C ASP A 69 -7.29 9.95 -14.37
N GLY A 70 -7.02 9.94 -13.07
CA GLY A 70 -7.77 9.13 -12.12
C GLY A 70 -7.21 7.74 -11.91
N ILE A 71 -6.19 7.35 -12.67
CA ILE A 71 -5.58 6.02 -12.52
C ILE A 71 -4.49 6.10 -11.48
N GLY A 72 -4.51 5.19 -10.53
CA GLY A 72 -3.53 5.16 -9.47
C GLY A 72 -3.06 3.75 -9.15
N ILE A 73 -1.90 3.69 -8.53
CA ILE A 73 -1.31 2.42 -8.11
C ILE A 73 -0.85 2.59 -6.66
N THR A 74 -1.29 1.66 -5.82
CA THR A 74 -0.81 1.58 -4.44
C THR A 74 -0.18 0.21 -4.27
N VAL A 75 1.05 0.18 -3.78
CA VAL A 75 1.73 -1.08 -3.47
C VAL A 75 1.99 -1.11 -1.98
N SER A 76 1.50 -2.15 -1.32
CA SER A 76 1.78 -2.37 0.10
C SER A 76 2.62 -3.63 0.25
N TYR A 77 3.49 -3.61 1.25
CA TYR A 77 4.45 -4.69 1.46
C TYR A 77 4.19 -5.36 2.80
N TRP A 78 4.31 -6.68 2.84
CA TRP A 78 3.89 -7.49 3.98
C TRP A 78 4.83 -8.66 4.19
N THR A 79 4.95 -9.10 5.44
CA THR A 79 5.84 -10.21 5.78
C THR A 79 5.31 -11.55 5.31
N SER A 80 3.99 -11.70 5.17
CA SER A 80 3.40 -13.02 4.89
C SER A 80 2.04 -12.88 4.22
N LEU A 81 1.62 -13.97 3.60
CA LEU A 81 0.26 -14.05 3.06
C LEU A 81 -0.79 -13.98 4.17
N GLU A 82 -0.46 -14.51 5.34
CA GLU A 82 -1.36 -14.45 6.48
C GLU A 82 -1.61 -13.02 6.91
N ALA A 83 -0.58 -12.19 6.95
CA ALA A 83 -0.71 -10.79 7.30
C ALA A 83 -1.64 -10.08 6.31
N ILE A 84 -1.48 -10.38 5.02
CA ILE A 84 -2.34 -9.81 3.99
C ILE A 84 -3.79 -10.24 4.21
N ARG A 85 -4.01 -11.52 4.47
CA ARG A 85 -5.37 -12.02 4.71
C ARG A 85 -6.00 -11.37 5.94
N ASN A 86 -5.23 -11.20 7.00
CA ASN A 86 -5.74 -10.57 8.22
C ASN A 86 -6.12 -9.13 7.98
N TRP A 87 -5.32 -8.40 7.23
CA TRP A 87 -5.66 -7.02 6.88
C TRP A 87 -6.93 -6.96 6.02
N LYS A 88 -7.06 -7.88 5.08
CA LYS A 88 -8.25 -7.93 4.23
C LYS A 88 -9.51 -8.14 5.05
N LYS A 89 -9.42 -8.85 6.15
CA LYS A 89 -10.57 -9.14 7.02
C LYS A 89 -10.86 -8.03 8.02
N HIS A 90 -9.98 -7.05 8.13
CA HIS A 90 -10.19 -5.95 9.07
C HIS A 90 -11.49 -5.23 8.73
N ASP A 91 -12.28 -4.92 9.78
CA ASP A 91 -13.61 -4.34 9.58
C ASP A 91 -13.59 -3.07 8.75
N TRP A 92 -12.67 -2.17 9.05
CA TRP A 92 -12.57 -0.92 8.30
C TRP A 92 -12.15 -1.15 6.85
N HIS A 93 -11.27 -2.14 6.63
CA HIS A 93 -10.84 -2.45 5.28
C HIS A 93 -11.99 -3.03 4.46
N GLN A 94 -12.82 -3.88 5.08
CA GLN A 94 -13.98 -4.41 4.38
C GLN A 94 -14.98 -3.32 4.05
N LEU A 95 -15.17 -2.37 4.97
CA LEU A 95 -16.04 -1.24 4.70
C LEU A 95 -15.51 -0.41 3.54
N ALA A 96 -14.20 -0.15 3.51
CA ALA A 96 -13.59 0.61 2.43
C ALA A 96 -13.74 -0.11 1.10
N GLN A 97 -13.59 -1.44 1.07
CA GLN A 97 -13.78 -2.21 -0.15
C GLN A 97 -15.21 -2.09 -0.67
N LYS A 98 -16.17 -2.19 0.24
CA LYS A 98 -17.57 -2.11 -0.13
C LYS A 98 -17.91 -0.73 -0.67
N LYS A 99 -17.46 0.31 0.01
CA LYS A 99 -17.68 1.68 -0.43
C LYS A 99 -16.99 1.97 -1.74
N GLY A 100 -15.80 1.41 -1.91
CA GLY A 100 -15.04 1.59 -3.15
C GLY A 100 -15.78 1.04 -4.34
N LYS A 101 -16.32 -0.18 -4.20
CA LYS A 101 -17.07 -0.80 -5.30
C LYS A 101 -18.34 -0.03 -5.60
N ALA A 102 -18.98 0.52 -4.57
CA ALA A 102 -20.23 1.24 -4.76
C ALA A 102 -20.01 2.62 -5.37
N ASP A 103 -19.02 3.37 -4.88
CA ASP A 103 -18.95 4.78 -5.17
C ASP A 103 -17.63 5.29 -5.73
N TRP A 104 -16.48 4.67 -5.35
CA TRP A 104 -15.19 5.32 -5.57
C TRP A 104 -14.45 4.88 -6.80
N TYR A 105 -14.67 3.65 -7.26
CA TYR A 105 -13.86 3.11 -8.36
C TYR A 105 -14.72 2.70 -9.53
N LYS A 106 -14.30 3.09 -10.73
CA LYS A 106 -14.86 2.55 -11.96
C LYS A 106 -14.42 1.11 -12.13
N ARG A 107 -13.16 0.83 -11.77
CA ARG A 107 -12.63 -0.52 -11.82
C ARG A 107 -11.34 -0.55 -11.02
N TYR A 108 -10.95 -1.73 -10.60
CA TYR A 108 -9.64 -1.92 -9.99
C TYR A 108 -9.20 -3.36 -10.17
N ALA A 109 -7.89 -3.54 -10.00
CA ALA A 109 -7.28 -4.86 -9.99
C ALA A 109 -6.40 -4.95 -8.76
N LEU A 110 -6.42 -6.10 -8.12
CA LEU A 110 -5.61 -6.33 -6.94
C LEU A 110 -4.79 -7.59 -7.18
N ARG A 111 -3.48 -7.48 -7.03
CA ARG A 111 -2.55 -8.58 -7.27
C ARG A 111 -1.68 -8.79 -6.06
N VAL A 112 -1.48 -10.05 -5.68
CA VAL A 112 -0.61 -10.42 -4.59
C VAL A 112 0.61 -11.07 -5.19
N CYS A 113 1.78 -10.56 -4.85
CA CYS A 113 3.03 -10.96 -5.47
C CYS A 113 4.05 -11.36 -4.42
N TYR A 114 4.93 -12.27 -4.80
CA TYR A 114 6.05 -12.68 -3.98
C TYR A 114 7.28 -11.89 -4.44
N VAL A 115 7.94 -11.21 -3.51
CA VAL A 115 9.15 -10.47 -3.83
C VAL A 115 10.34 -11.33 -3.45
N GLU A 116 10.96 -11.90 -4.45
CA GLU A 116 12.08 -12.80 -4.27
C GLU A 116 13.38 -12.03 -4.02
N ARG A 117 13.56 -10.92 -4.72
CA ARG A 117 14.77 -10.11 -4.65
C ARG A 117 14.41 -8.65 -4.80
N ASP A 118 15.23 -7.78 -4.22
CA ASP A 118 15.14 -6.36 -4.46
C ASP A 118 16.56 -5.78 -4.44
N SER A 119 16.68 -4.54 -4.89
CA SER A 119 17.93 -3.81 -4.76
C SER A 119 17.58 -2.32 -4.68
N PHE A 120 18.37 -1.61 -3.89
CA PHE A 120 18.15 -0.19 -3.66
C PHE A 120 19.39 0.59 -4.06
N PHE A 121 19.18 1.76 -4.59
CA PHE A 121 20.26 2.68 -4.94
C PHE A 121 19.87 4.07 -4.44
N ASP A 122 20.76 4.70 -3.71
CA ASP A 122 20.58 6.07 -3.24
C ASP A 122 21.76 6.89 -3.70
N ARG A 123 21.48 8.07 -4.24
CA ARG A 123 22.55 9.00 -4.59
C ARG A 123 22.79 9.90 -3.42
N GLU A 124 24.06 10.04 -3.08
CA GLU A 124 24.43 10.89 -1.96
C GLU A 124 24.38 12.36 -2.28
#